data_652bb10dbe817832951cf64c5cb0b9f0
#
_entry.id   652bb10dbe817832951cf64c5cb0b9f0
#
_cell.length_a   1.000
_cell.length_b   1.000
_cell.length_c   1.000
_cell.angle_alpha   90.00
_cell.angle_beta   90.00
_cell.angle_gamma   90.00
#
_symmetry.space_group_name_H-M   'P 1'
#
loop_
_entity.id
_entity.type
_entity.pdbx_description
1 polymer ?
#
loop_
_entity_poly.entity_id
_entity_poly.type
_entity_poly.pdbx_seq_one_letter_code
_entity_poly.pdbx_strand_id
1 'polypeptide(L)'
;MSQQDDLEITFCIPKPWGDEDQSFLRIIGMNSTPVVWKNVGWDYVKGRVGSYMDPQLFYDLRDHIYADFNYLNTNDLGCIEFSGRYPDNLHEEINNYSIVAGVVARQQEFDIIHAHDWLTYPAGVHAKMVSGKPLCIHVHATDFDRSRGKVNPTVYSIEKNGMDHADCIMCVSELTRRTVINEYHQDPRKVFAMHNAVYPLSQELLDIPRPDHSKEKVVTFLGRITMQKGPEYFVEAAALV
;
A
#
# COMPACT_ATOMS: atom_id res chain seq x y z
N MET A 1 -8.10 3.32 16.73
CA MET A 1 -9.27 3.49 15.83
C MET A 1 -10.50 2.77 16.36
N SER A 2 -10.41 1.56 16.85
CA SER A 2 -11.57 0.78 17.39
C SER A 2 -12.34 1.40 18.58
N GLN A 3 -11.90 2.55 19.10
CA GLN A 3 -12.55 3.27 20.20
C GLN A 3 -13.22 4.58 19.75
N GLN A 4 -13.30 4.83 18.44
CA GLN A 4 -13.95 6.01 17.87
C GLN A 4 -15.24 5.56 17.19
N ASP A 5 -16.38 5.85 17.80
CA ASP A 5 -17.72 5.45 17.35
C ASP A 5 -18.17 6.18 16.07
N ASP A 6 -17.41 7.19 15.62
CA ASP A 6 -17.68 8.02 14.44
C ASP A 6 -16.87 7.63 13.20
N LEU A 7 -16.08 6.53 13.28
CA LEU A 7 -15.21 6.09 12.21
C LEU A 7 -15.61 4.71 11.68
N GLU A 8 -16.08 4.65 10.45
CA GLU A 8 -16.29 3.40 9.71
C GLU A 8 -15.08 3.10 8.83
N ILE A 9 -14.51 1.88 8.97
CA ILE A 9 -13.33 1.47 8.21
C ILE A 9 -13.69 0.32 7.28
N THR A 10 -13.46 0.52 5.98
CA THR A 10 -13.47 -0.56 4.99
C THR A 10 -12.04 -0.86 4.56
N PHE A 11 -11.60 -2.08 4.83
CA PHE A 11 -10.25 -2.53 4.53
C PHE A 11 -10.25 -3.46 3.31
N CYS A 12 -9.55 -3.03 2.25
CA CYS A 12 -9.43 -3.79 1.02
C CYS A 12 -8.15 -4.62 1.05
N ILE A 13 -8.26 -5.93 0.85
CA ILE A 13 -7.12 -6.84 0.79
C ILE A 13 -7.18 -7.70 -0.47
N PRO A 14 -6.04 -8.13 -1.02
CA PRO A 14 -6.02 -8.95 -2.24
C PRO A 14 -6.88 -10.21 -2.11
N LYS A 15 -6.68 -10.96 -1.02
CA LYS A 15 -7.38 -12.21 -0.74
C LYS A 15 -7.55 -12.39 0.77
N PRO A 16 -8.78 -12.44 1.30
CA PRO A 16 -9.03 -12.80 2.69
C PRO A 16 -8.80 -14.30 2.91
N TRP A 17 -8.29 -14.65 4.09
CA TRP A 17 -8.04 -16.02 4.51
C TRP A 17 -9.16 -16.57 5.40
N GLY A 18 -10.06 -15.67 5.90
CA GLY A 18 -11.24 -16.01 6.69
C GLY A 18 -10.98 -16.03 8.20
N ASP A 19 -9.80 -15.64 8.65
CA ASP A 19 -9.39 -15.52 10.05
C ASP A 19 -9.17 -14.05 10.48
N GLU A 20 -9.48 -13.09 9.59
CA GLU A 20 -9.34 -11.67 9.88
C GLU A 20 -10.38 -11.19 10.89
N ASP A 21 -9.93 -10.43 11.89
CA ASP A 21 -10.82 -9.79 12.87
C ASP A 21 -11.61 -8.63 12.23
N GLN A 22 -12.90 -8.80 12.14
CA GLN A 22 -13.84 -7.79 11.60
C GLN A 22 -14.68 -7.09 12.67
N SER A 23 -14.28 -7.17 13.94
CA SER A 23 -15.05 -6.59 15.06
C SER A 23 -15.18 -5.06 14.99
N PHE A 24 -14.27 -4.38 14.29
CA PHE A 24 -14.20 -2.92 14.19
C PHE A 24 -13.95 -2.39 12.78
N LEU A 25 -13.93 -3.28 11.77
CA LEU A 25 -13.75 -2.90 10.37
C LEU A 25 -14.45 -3.90 9.44
N ARG A 26 -14.79 -3.45 8.25
CA ARG A 26 -15.32 -4.28 7.19
C ARG A 26 -14.19 -4.66 6.23
N ILE A 27 -14.12 -5.93 5.83
CA ILE A 27 -13.13 -6.40 4.84
C ILE A 27 -13.79 -6.62 3.49
N ILE A 28 -13.12 -6.13 2.44
CA ILE A 28 -13.44 -6.43 1.05
C ILE A 28 -12.28 -7.22 0.45
N GLY A 29 -12.55 -8.47 0.05
CA GLY A 29 -11.61 -9.27 -0.73
C GLY A 29 -11.64 -8.86 -2.19
N MET A 30 -10.52 -8.40 -2.73
CA MET A 30 -10.42 -7.99 -4.12
C MET A 30 -10.62 -9.18 -5.08
N ASN A 31 -10.21 -10.38 -4.66
CA ASN A 31 -10.40 -11.63 -5.41
C ASN A 31 -11.87 -12.08 -5.55
N SER A 32 -12.78 -11.47 -4.80
CA SER A 32 -14.22 -11.74 -4.87
C SER A 32 -15.03 -10.58 -5.47
N THR A 33 -14.36 -9.55 -5.96
CA THR A 33 -15.00 -8.38 -6.58
C THR A 33 -15.05 -8.58 -8.10
N PRO A 34 -16.24 -8.74 -8.71
CA PRO A 34 -16.36 -8.89 -10.15
C PRO A 34 -15.95 -7.63 -10.91
N VAL A 35 -15.12 -7.79 -11.92
CA VAL A 35 -14.65 -6.71 -12.79
C VAL A 35 -15.53 -6.67 -14.03
N VAL A 36 -16.40 -5.66 -14.12
CA VAL A 36 -17.24 -5.44 -15.29
C VAL A 36 -16.48 -4.55 -16.28
N TRP A 37 -15.89 -5.17 -17.27
CA TRP A 37 -14.99 -4.55 -18.25
C TRP A 37 -15.55 -3.28 -18.91
N LYS A 38 -16.84 -3.26 -19.21
CA LYS A 38 -17.49 -2.13 -19.86
C LYS A 38 -17.35 -0.81 -19.07
N ASN A 39 -17.16 -0.90 -17.76
CA ASN A 39 -17.03 0.26 -16.88
C ASN A 39 -15.57 0.62 -16.60
N VAL A 40 -14.69 -0.37 -16.51
CA VAL A 40 -13.26 -0.18 -16.18
C VAL A 40 -12.51 0.49 -17.35
N GLY A 41 -12.77 0.07 -18.59
CA GLY A 41 -12.11 0.63 -19.77
C GLY A 41 -12.32 2.14 -19.92
N TRP A 42 -13.53 2.65 -19.66
CA TRP A 42 -13.83 4.07 -19.74
C TRP A 42 -13.06 4.93 -18.75
N ASP A 43 -12.82 4.45 -17.56
CA ASP A 43 -12.13 5.23 -16.54
C ASP A 43 -10.64 5.29 -16.73
N TYR A 44 -10.07 4.18 -17.16
CA TYR A 44 -8.67 4.13 -17.52
C TYR A 44 -8.37 5.10 -18.67
N VAL A 45 -9.28 5.19 -19.64
CA VAL A 45 -9.19 6.15 -20.74
C VAL A 45 -9.39 7.58 -20.23
N LYS A 46 -10.41 7.85 -19.40
CA LYS A 46 -10.63 9.19 -18.82
C LYS A 46 -9.45 9.69 -17.99
N GLY A 47 -8.81 8.82 -17.22
CA GLY A 47 -7.67 9.19 -16.40
C GLY A 47 -6.40 9.54 -17.18
N ARG A 48 -6.27 9.03 -18.41
CA ARG A 48 -5.13 9.33 -19.31
C ARG A 48 -5.43 10.41 -20.36
N VAL A 49 -6.71 10.71 -20.58
CA VAL A 49 -7.17 11.65 -21.60
C VAL A 49 -7.41 13.01 -20.96
N GLY A 50 -6.50 13.95 -21.15
CA GLY A 50 -6.75 15.36 -20.87
C GLY A 50 -7.85 15.92 -21.82
N SER A 51 -8.47 17.04 -21.42
CA SER A 51 -9.61 17.70 -22.09
C SER A 51 -9.40 18.11 -23.55
N TYR A 52 -8.21 17.86 -24.12
CA TYR A 52 -7.80 18.27 -25.47
C TYR A 52 -7.13 17.14 -26.29
N MET A 53 -7.54 15.89 -26.10
CA MET A 53 -6.97 14.80 -26.88
C MET A 53 -7.58 14.73 -28.28
N ASP A 54 -6.70 14.53 -29.28
CA ASP A 54 -7.11 14.25 -30.65
C ASP A 54 -7.99 12.98 -30.72
N PRO A 55 -9.13 13.00 -31.45
CA PRO A 55 -10.03 11.85 -31.53
C PRO A 55 -9.36 10.57 -32.05
N GLN A 56 -8.40 10.66 -32.98
CA GLN A 56 -7.69 9.50 -33.50
C GLN A 56 -6.79 8.88 -32.41
N LEU A 57 -6.07 9.69 -31.69
CA LEU A 57 -5.24 9.24 -30.56
C LEU A 57 -6.11 8.61 -29.45
N PHE A 58 -7.34 9.09 -29.27
CA PHE A 58 -8.31 8.48 -28.36
C PHE A 58 -8.70 7.07 -28.79
N TYR A 59 -9.00 6.86 -30.09
CA TYR A 59 -9.36 5.54 -30.62
C TYR A 59 -8.17 4.56 -30.57
N ASP A 60 -6.98 5.02 -30.93
CA ASP A 60 -5.75 4.21 -30.87
C ASP A 60 -5.41 3.78 -29.42
N LEU A 61 -5.54 4.71 -28.48
CA LEU A 61 -5.38 4.43 -27.04
C LEU A 61 -6.44 3.46 -26.52
N ARG A 62 -7.71 3.65 -26.94
CA ARG A 62 -8.80 2.74 -26.61
C ARG A 62 -8.53 1.32 -27.09
N ASP A 63 -8.09 1.16 -28.33
CA ASP A 63 -7.87 -0.15 -28.93
C ASP A 63 -6.63 -0.85 -28.32
N HIS A 64 -5.58 -0.10 -27.96
CA HIS A 64 -4.46 -0.62 -27.15
C HIS A 64 -4.90 -1.02 -25.74
N ILE A 65 -5.70 -0.22 -25.08
CA ILE A 65 -6.25 -0.53 -23.76
C ILE A 65 -7.14 -1.77 -23.80
N TYR A 66 -8.00 -1.92 -24.80
CA TYR A 66 -8.81 -3.14 -24.98
C TYR A 66 -7.95 -4.38 -25.26
N ALA A 67 -6.84 -4.23 -25.97
CA ALA A 67 -5.87 -5.32 -26.15
C ALA A 67 -5.22 -5.71 -24.84
N ASP A 68 -4.78 -4.74 -24.04
CA ASP A 68 -4.18 -4.97 -22.72
C ASP A 68 -5.19 -5.62 -21.74
N PHE A 69 -6.48 -5.29 -21.82
CA PHE A 69 -7.52 -5.88 -20.96
C PHE A 69 -7.86 -7.33 -21.30
N ASN A 70 -7.63 -7.79 -22.53
CA ASN A 70 -7.81 -9.20 -22.89
C ASN A 70 -6.81 -10.15 -22.23
N TYR A 71 -5.77 -9.63 -21.56
CA TYR A 71 -4.79 -10.42 -20.83
C TYR A 71 -5.13 -10.62 -19.35
N LEU A 72 -6.21 -10.01 -18.84
CA LEU A 72 -6.58 -10.21 -17.44
C LEU A 72 -7.24 -11.58 -17.27
N ASN A 73 -6.57 -12.44 -16.53
CA ASN A 73 -7.08 -13.74 -16.14
C ASN A 73 -8.20 -13.56 -15.10
N THR A 74 -9.44 -13.58 -15.55
CA THR A 74 -10.62 -13.63 -14.67
C THR A 74 -11.15 -15.06 -14.63
N ASN A 75 -11.65 -15.45 -13.45
CA ASN A 75 -12.39 -16.70 -13.29
C ASN A 75 -13.81 -16.60 -13.91
N ASP A 76 -14.59 -17.68 -13.84
CA ASP A 76 -15.95 -17.76 -14.39
C ASP A 76 -16.92 -16.72 -13.79
N LEU A 77 -16.60 -16.15 -12.64
CA LEU A 77 -17.38 -15.11 -11.96
C LEU A 77 -16.93 -13.68 -12.37
N GLY A 78 -15.97 -13.56 -13.28
CA GLY A 78 -15.39 -12.29 -13.69
C GLY A 78 -14.48 -11.64 -12.66
N CYS A 79 -13.98 -12.40 -11.67
CA CYS A 79 -13.09 -11.91 -10.64
C CYS A 79 -11.64 -12.22 -11.00
N ILE A 80 -10.73 -11.30 -10.62
CA ILE A 80 -9.28 -11.50 -10.76
C ILE A 80 -8.79 -12.33 -9.57
N GLU A 81 -7.98 -13.35 -9.84
CA GLU A 81 -7.36 -14.13 -8.78
C GLU A 81 -6.09 -13.46 -8.27
N PHE A 82 -5.91 -13.49 -6.95
CA PHE A 82 -4.72 -13.00 -6.26
C PHE A 82 -4.08 -14.11 -5.46
N SER A 83 -2.74 -14.15 -5.43
CA SER A 83 -1.99 -15.12 -4.64
C SER A 83 -2.14 -14.89 -3.13
N GLY A 84 -2.37 -13.64 -2.72
CA GLY A 84 -2.35 -13.21 -1.32
C GLY A 84 -0.96 -13.28 -0.69
N ARG A 85 0.10 -13.35 -1.50
CA ARG A 85 1.51 -13.45 -1.10
C ARG A 85 2.36 -12.48 -1.94
N TYR A 86 3.68 -12.61 -1.86
CA TYR A 86 4.62 -11.91 -2.73
C TYR A 86 5.08 -12.86 -3.85
N PRO A 87 4.36 -12.92 -4.99
CA PRO A 87 4.71 -13.80 -6.09
C PRO A 87 5.80 -13.18 -6.98
N ASP A 88 6.34 -13.99 -7.90
CA ASP A 88 7.34 -13.52 -8.87
C ASP A 88 6.76 -12.45 -9.83
N ASN A 89 5.45 -12.51 -10.10
CA ASN A 89 4.71 -11.52 -10.92
C ASN A 89 4.09 -10.39 -10.09
N LEU A 90 4.74 -9.94 -9.03
CA LEU A 90 4.23 -8.95 -8.09
C LEU A 90 3.73 -7.66 -8.77
N HIS A 91 4.41 -7.18 -9.82
CA HIS A 91 3.98 -5.97 -10.54
C HIS A 91 2.64 -6.15 -11.26
N GLU A 92 2.37 -7.34 -11.78
CA GLU A 92 1.07 -7.69 -12.36
C GLU A 92 -0.02 -7.69 -11.29
N GLU A 93 0.24 -8.30 -10.13
CA GLU A 93 -0.72 -8.27 -9.01
C GLU A 93 -1.01 -6.85 -8.52
N ILE A 94 0.00 -5.98 -8.44
CA ILE A 94 -0.19 -4.56 -8.09
C ILE A 94 -1.11 -3.86 -9.10
N ASN A 95 -0.89 -4.10 -10.39
CA ASN A 95 -1.73 -3.54 -11.43
C ASN A 95 -3.17 -4.05 -11.36
N ASN A 96 -3.34 -5.37 -11.21
CA ASN A 96 -4.64 -6.01 -11.05
C ASN A 96 -5.38 -5.50 -9.81
N TYR A 97 -4.67 -5.37 -8.69
CA TYR A 97 -5.21 -4.80 -7.46
C TYR A 97 -5.68 -3.36 -7.66
N SER A 98 -4.92 -2.56 -8.42
CA SER A 98 -5.30 -1.19 -8.77
C SER A 98 -6.60 -1.14 -9.59
N ILE A 99 -6.78 -2.05 -10.55
CA ILE A 99 -8.00 -2.13 -11.36
C ILE A 99 -9.22 -2.45 -10.50
N VAL A 100 -9.12 -3.47 -9.63
CA VAL A 100 -10.21 -3.85 -8.75
C VAL A 100 -10.51 -2.73 -7.74
N ALA A 101 -9.51 -2.02 -7.26
CA ALA A 101 -9.69 -0.87 -6.35
C ALA A 101 -10.55 0.24 -7.00
N GLY A 102 -10.36 0.50 -8.30
CA GLY A 102 -11.23 1.41 -9.05
C GLY A 102 -12.69 0.94 -9.12
N VAL A 103 -12.93 -0.37 -9.25
CA VAL A 103 -14.29 -0.95 -9.21
C VAL A 103 -14.90 -0.77 -7.82
N VAL A 104 -14.17 -1.11 -6.76
CA VAL A 104 -14.63 -0.94 -5.36
C VAL A 104 -14.94 0.52 -5.08
N ALA A 105 -14.07 1.44 -5.49
CA ALA A 105 -14.25 2.88 -5.27
C ALA A 105 -15.51 3.47 -5.93
N ARG A 106 -16.07 2.80 -6.96
CA ARG A 106 -17.36 3.18 -7.55
C ARG A 106 -18.56 2.59 -6.86
N GLN A 107 -18.38 1.45 -6.23
CA GLN A 107 -19.46 0.68 -5.62
C GLN A 107 -19.68 1.03 -4.14
N GLN A 108 -18.67 1.64 -3.50
CA GLN A 108 -18.71 1.98 -2.09
C GLN A 108 -18.82 3.49 -1.90
N GLU A 109 -19.52 3.90 -0.86
CA GLU A 109 -19.49 5.27 -0.35
C GLU A 109 -18.42 5.37 0.74
N PHE A 110 -17.60 6.42 0.66
CA PHE A 110 -16.54 6.71 1.61
C PHE A 110 -16.10 8.16 1.49
N ASP A 111 -15.41 8.68 2.48
CA ASP A 111 -14.96 10.09 2.52
C ASP A 111 -13.50 10.25 2.14
N ILE A 112 -12.65 9.26 2.45
CA ILE A 112 -11.21 9.31 2.26
C ILE A 112 -10.65 7.96 1.82
N ILE A 113 -9.60 7.99 1.01
CA ILE A 113 -8.81 6.83 0.62
C ILE A 113 -7.52 6.84 1.42
N HIS A 114 -7.16 5.71 2.04
CA HIS A 114 -5.92 5.55 2.78
C HIS A 114 -5.12 4.38 2.21
N ALA A 115 -3.99 4.65 1.56
CA ALA A 115 -3.13 3.65 0.94
C ALA A 115 -1.83 3.46 1.73
N HIS A 116 -1.51 2.21 2.05
CA HIS A 116 -0.36 1.83 2.87
C HIS A 116 0.75 1.20 2.04
N ASP A 117 1.91 1.84 1.98
CA ASP A 117 3.10 1.43 1.25
C ASP A 117 2.92 1.34 -0.28
N TRP A 118 4.03 1.27 -0.99
CA TRP A 118 4.13 1.37 -2.44
C TRP A 118 3.28 0.36 -3.22
N LEU A 119 3.03 -0.82 -2.65
CA LEU A 119 2.21 -1.87 -3.27
C LEU A 119 0.76 -1.42 -3.48
N THR A 120 0.25 -0.53 -2.62
CA THR A 120 -1.14 -0.06 -2.66
C THR A 120 -1.29 1.33 -3.28
N TYR A 121 -0.20 2.05 -3.54
CA TYR A 121 -0.29 3.40 -4.09
C TYR A 121 -0.99 3.46 -5.46
N PRO A 122 -0.72 2.55 -6.43
CA PRO A 122 -1.45 2.54 -7.68
C PRO A 122 -2.96 2.36 -7.49
N ALA A 123 -3.37 1.52 -6.53
CA ALA A 123 -4.77 1.33 -6.18
C ALA A 123 -5.40 2.60 -5.58
N GLY A 124 -4.69 3.26 -4.67
CA GLY A 124 -5.13 4.53 -4.08
C GLY A 124 -5.29 5.64 -5.12
N VAL A 125 -4.32 5.76 -6.03
CA VAL A 125 -4.37 6.73 -7.14
C VAL A 125 -5.56 6.45 -8.06
N HIS A 126 -5.78 5.19 -8.45
CA HIS A 126 -6.90 4.82 -9.30
C HIS A 126 -8.26 5.06 -8.60
N ALA A 127 -8.38 4.68 -7.34
CA ALA A 127 -9.57 4.94 -6.53
C ALA A 127 -9.88 6.45 -6.45
N LYS A 128 -8.85 7.30 -6.24
CA LYS A 128 -8.98 8.76 -6.28
C LYS A 128 -9.48 9.25 -7.63
N MET A 129 -8.89 8.76 -8.72
CA MET A 129 -9.26 9.19 -10.08
C MET A 129 -10.73 8.90 -10.41
N VAL A 130 -11.26 7.76 -9.97
CA VAL A 130 -12.64 7.37 -10.29
C VAL A 130 -13.68 7.95 -9.34
N SER A 131 -13.33 8.17 -8.06
CA SER A 131 -14.25 8.66 -7.04
C SER A 131 -14.19 10.17 -6.80
N GLY A 132 -13.06 10.80 -7.13
CA GLY A 132 -12.80 12.20 -6.78
C GLY A 132 -12.52 12.44 -5.30
N LYS A 133 -12.43 11.39 -4.48
CA LYS A 133 -12.20 11.49 -3.03
C LYS A 133 -10.72 11.72 -2.72
N PRO A 134 -10.39 12.40 -1.60
CA PRO A 134 -9.01 12.66 -1.21
C PRO A 134 -8.24 11.39 -0.92
N LEU A 135 -6.96 11.38 -1.30
CA LEU A 135 -6.03 10.28 -1.08
C LEU A 135 -5.02 10.64 0.00
N CYS A 136 -4.99 9.85 1.05
CA CYS A 136 -3.92 9.83 2.03
C CYS A 136 -3.00 8.63 1.76
N ILE A 137 -1.71 8.87 1.68
CA ILE A 137 -0.67 7.84 1.58
C ILE A 137 0.04 7.69 2.91
N HIS A 138 0.24 6.44 3.35
CA HIS A 138 1.00 6.11 4.54
C HIS A 138 2.30 5.41 4.18
N VAL A 139 3.42 6.07 4.47
CA VAL A 139 4.77 5.60 4.15
C VAL A 139 5.35 4.93 5.38
N HIS A 140 5.40 3.58 5.38
CA HIS A 140 6.04 2.81 6.45
C HIS A 140 7.55 2.66 6.22
N ALA A 141 7.98 2.59 4.97
CA ALA A 141 9.37 2.64 4.54
C ALA A 141 9.43 3.04 3.07
N THR A 142 10.51 3.65 2.65
CA THR A 142 10.80 3.94 1.24
C THR A 142 11.75 2.90 0.66
N ASP A 143 11.92 2.91 -0.66
CA ASP A 143 12.93 2.05 -1.29
C ASP A 143 14.37 2.45 -0.90
N PHE A 144 14.60 3.70 -0.53
CA PHE A 144 15.88 4.12 0.09
C PHE A 144 16.21 3.35 1.36
N ASP A 145 15.19 3.09 2.21
CA ASP A 145 15.37 2.31 3.44
C ASP A 145 15.60 0.83 3.12
N ARG A 146 14.86 0.28 2.14
CA ARG A 146 14.91 -1.15 1.78
C ARG A 146 16.21 -1.53 1.09
N SER A 147 16.74 -0.63 0.26
CA SER A 147 17.90 -0.86 -0.62
C SER A 147 19.21 -0.25 -0.11
N ARG A 148 19.20 0.39 1.07
CA ARG A 148 20.32 1.19 1.59
C ARG A 148 20.80 2.24 0.60
N GLY A 149 19.87 2.94 -0.04
CA GLY A 149 20.14 3.99 -1.01
C GLY A 149 20.40 3.52 -2.45
N LYS A 150 20.44 2.21 -2.73
CA LYS A 150 20.51 1.65 -4.09
C LYS A 150 19.11 1.43 -4.65
N VAL A 151 18.41 2.52 -4.88
CA VAL A 151 16.98 2.54 -5.19
C VAL A 151 16.68 1.80 -6.49
N ASN A 152 15.65 0.94 -6.48
CA ASN A 152 15.08 0.32 -7.67
C ASN A 152 14.28 1.38 -8.45
N PRO A 153 14.62 1.69 -9.72
CA PRO A 153 13.95 2.76 -10.47
C PRO A 153 12.44 2.54 -10.64
N THR A 154 12.00 1.28 -10.77
CA THR A 154 10.57 0.94 -10.93
C THR A 154 9.82 1.21 -9.63
N VAL A 155 10.35 0.75 -8.48
CA VAL A 155 9.73 0.99 -7.17
C VAL A 155 9.70 2.49 -6.87
N TYR A 156 10.81 3.19 -7.09
CA TYR A 156 10.87 4.64 -6.94
C TYR A 156 9.80 5.36 -7.76
N SER A 157 9.62 4.96 -9.03
CA SER A 157 8.61 5.55 -9.90
C SER A 157 7.20 5.34 -9.37
N ILE A 158 6.88 4.16 -8.84
CA ILE A 158 5.58 3.86 -8.23
C ILE A 158 5.38 4.69 -6.96
N GLU A 159 6.37 4.72 -6.07
CA GLU A 159 6.33 5.51 -4.84
C GLU A 159 6.13 7.01 -5.15
N LYS A 160 6.95 7.54 -6.06
CA LYS A 160 6.87 8.94 -6.46
C LYS A 160 5.51 9.28 -7.08
N ASN A 161 5.02 8.46 -8.00
CA ASN A 161 3.70 8.67 -8.62
C ASN A 161 2.57 8.69 -7.59
N GLY A 162 2.59 7.75 -6.63
CA GLY A 162 1.62 7.73 -5.55
C GLY A 162 1.67 9.00 -4.70
N MET A 163 2.88 9.41 -4.30
CA MET A 163 3.12 10.62 -3.50
C MET A 163 2.71 11.89 -4.25
N ASP A 164 2.96 11.98 -5.56
CA ASP A 164 2.59 13.15 -6.38
C ASP A 164 1.07 13.33 -6.43
N HIS A 165 0.29 12.24 -6.46
CA HIS A 165 -1.16 12.26 -6.50
C HIS A 165 -1.83 12.39 -5.13
N ALA A 166 -1.10 12.19 -4.03
CA ALA A 166 -1.63 12.26 -2.68
C ALA A 166 -1.95 13.69 -2.26
N ASP A 167 -3.08 13.85 -1.56
CA ASP A 167 -3.46 15.10 -0.89
C ASP A 167 -2.77 15.22 0.47
N CYS A 168 -2.49 14.08 1.11
CA CYS A 168 -1.79 13.97 2.38
C CYS A 168 -0.81 12.79 2.34
N ILE A 169 0.37 12.96 2.93
CA ILE A 169 1.37 11.92 3.08
C ILE A 169 1.73 11.80 4.56
N MET A 170 1.41 10.66 5.15
CA MET A 170 1.77 10.31 6.51
C MET A 170 3.04 9.44 6.50
N CYS A 171 4.03 9.84 7.27
CA CYS A 171 5.29 9.13 7.42
C CYS A 171 5.44 8.62 8.86
N VAL A 172 5.87 7.40 9.06
CA VAL A 172 5.98 6.79 10.39
C VAL A 172 7.04 7.43 11.30
N SER A 173 7.87 8.33 10.76
CA SER A 173 8.90 9.04 11.53
C SER A 173 9.33 10.34 10.85
N GLU A 174 9.98 11.23 11.61
CA GLU A 174 10.63 12.42 11.04
C GLU A 174 11.76 12.07 10.07
N LEU A 175 12.43 10.94 10.24
CA LEU A 175 13.43 10.45 9.29
C LEU A 175 12.77 10.15 7.94
N THR A 176 11.70 9.34 7.94
CA THR A 176 10.95 8.99 6.72
C THR A 176 10.36 10.25 6.08
N ARG A 177 9.84 11.18 6.89
CA ARG A 177 9.33 12.47 6.40
C ARG A 177 10.42 13.25 5.64
N ARG A 178 11.63 13.36 6.18
CA ARG A 178 12.75 14.03 5.51
C ARG A 178 13.13 13.34 4.20
N THR A 179 13.17 12.01 4.18
CA THR A 179 13.43 11.23 2.95
C THR A 179 12.36 11.54 1.89
N VAL A 180 11.07 11.56 2.25
CA VAL A 180 9.97 11.86 1.33
C VAL A 180 10.08 13.27 0.77
N ILE A 181 10.43 14.26 1.58
CA ILE A 181 10.59 15.64 1.12
C ILE A 181 11.82 15.78 0.23
N ASN A 182 12.97 15.24 0.64
CA ASN A 182 14.25 15.50 -0.02
C ASN A 182 14.45 14.61 -1.26
N GLU A 183 14.15 13.31 -1.16
CA GLU A 183 14.46 12.34 -2.22
C GLU A 183 13.31 12.18 -3.22
N TYR A 184 12.05 12.33 -2.77
CA TYR A 184 10.87 12.28 -3.65
C TYR A 184 10.36 13.67 -4.03
N HIS A 185 11.00 14.74 -3.52
CA HIS A 185 10.69 16.15 -3.82
C HIS A 185 9.23 16.51 -3.56
N GLN A 186 8.69 16.04 -2.42
CA GLN A 186 7.32 16.31 -2.05
C GLN A 186 7.19 17.65 -1.30
N ASP A 187 6.05 18.33 -1.50
CA ASP A 187 5.73 19.57 -0.80
C ASP A 187 5.64 19.32 0.72
N PRO A 188 6.47 19.97 1.55
CA PRO A 188 6.46 19.77 3.01
C PRO A 188 5.11 20.05 3.66
N ARG A 189 4.23 20.84 3.02
CA ARG A 189 2.90 21.21 3.55
C ARG A 189 1.92 20.05 3.55
N LYS A 190 2.13 19.02 2.72
CA LYS A 190 1.28 17.83 2.68
C LYS A 190 1.94 16.59 3.32
N VAL A 191 3.16 16.72 3.88
CA VAL A 191 3.92 15.60 4.47
C VAL A 191 4.01 15.74 5.97
N PHE A 192 3.48 14.76 6.70
CA PHE A 192 3.38 14.76 8.16
C PHE A 192 4.07 13.54 8.77
N ALA A 193 4.78 13.73 9.89
CA ALA A 193 5.26 12.61 10.69
C ALA A 193 4.16 12.13 11.65
N MET A 194 3.82 10.84 11.56
CA MET A 194 2.77 10.20 12.35
C MET A 194 3.25 8.83 12.81
N HIS A 195 3.65 8.75 14.08
CA HIS A 195 4.23 7.52 14.63
C HIS A 195 3.20 6.39 14.71
N ASN A 196 3.67 5.16 14.48
CA ASN A 196 2.84 3.98 14.67
C ASN A 196 2.39 3.86 16.14
N ALA A 197 1.14 3.45 16.32
CA ALA A 197 0.61 3.11 17.63
C ALA A 197 0.84 1.64 17.96
N VAL A 198 0.86 1.33 19.24
CA VAL A 198 0.87 -0.04 19.78
C VAL A 198 -0.21 -0.18 20.85
N TYR A 199 -0.75 -1.38 20.99
CA TYR A 199 -1.61 -1.67 22.13
C TYR A 199 -0.77 -1.74 23.41
N PRO A 200 -1.26 -1.18 24.52
CA PRO A 200 -0.64 -1.42 25.82
C PRO A 200 -0.57 -2.93 26.10
N LEU A 201 0.52 -3.39 26.71
CA LEU A 201 0.61 -4.77 27.18
C LEU A 201 -0.52 -5.05 28.16
N SER A 202 -1.19 -6.19 28.04
CA SER A 202 -2.15 -6.65 29.03
C SER A 202 -1.43 -6.93 30.36
N GLN A 203 -2.16 -6.80 31.48
CA GLN A 203 -1.60 -7.09 32.81
C GLN A 203 -1.05 -8.53 32.89
N GLU A 204 -1.73 -9.48 32.24
CA GLU A 204 -1.29 -10.88 32.14
C GLU A 204 0.11 -11.04 31.52
N LEU A 205 0.42 -10.23 30.47
CA LEU A 205 1.74 -10.24 29.84
C LEU A 205 2.79 -9.54 30.70
N LEU A 206 2.39 -8.54 31.49
CA LEU A 206 3.29 -7.87 32.44
C LEU A 206 3.64 -8.76 33.63
N ASP A 207 2.72 -9.66 34.01
CA ASP A 207 2.86 -10.57 35.15
C ASP A 207 3.63 -11.86 34.79
N ILE A 208 4.00 -12.07 33.53
CA ILE A 208 4.86 -13.19 33.12
C ILE A 208 6.21 -13.07 33.86
N PRO A 209 6.63 -14.09 34.63
CA PRO A 209 7.90 -14.08 35.32
C PRO A 209 9.04 -13.90 34.30
N ARG A 210 9.84 -12.87 34.49
CA ARG A 210 11.06 -12.68 33.69
C ARG A 210 12.11 -13.69 34.08
N PRO A 211 12.79 -14.32 33.11
CA PRO A 211 13.95 -15.14 33.41
C PRO A 211 14.98 -14.37 34.26
N ASP A 212 15.56 -15.01 35.27
CA ASP A 212 16.63 -14.41 36.05
C ASP A 212 17.93 -14.38 35.24
N HIS A 213 18.21 -13.24 34.62
CA HIS A 213 19.44 -12.96 33.89
C HIS A 213 20.46 -12.19 34.75
N SER A 214 20.38 -12.28 36.09
CA SER A 214 21.26 -11.52 36.99
C SER A 214 22.74 -11.80 36.76
N LYS A 215 23.11 -12.92 36.15
CA LYS A 215 24.47 -13.34 35.85
C LYS A 215 24.88 -13.20 34.39
N GLU A 216 23.94 -12.96 33.49
CA GLU A 216 24.17 -12.90 32.04
C GLU A 216 23.58 -11.64 31.46
N LYS A 217 24.35 -10.93 30.64
CA LYS A 217 23.82 -9.82 29.83
C LYS A 217 23.29 -10.38 28.52
N VAL A 218 22.01 -10.24 28.30
CA VAL A 218 21.33 -10.69 27.04
C VAL A 218 21.06 -9.49 26.18
N VAL A 219 21.58 -9.50 24.94
CA VAL A 219 21.28 -8.52 23.91
C VAL A 219 20.59 -9.26 22.76
N THR A 220 19.36 -8.85 22.46
CA THR A 220 18.51 -9.56 21.50
C THR A 220 18.33 -8.75 20.22
N PHE A 221 18.55 -9.38 19.07
CA PHE A 221 18.10 -8.88 17.77
C PHE A 221 16.75 -9.50 17.43
N LEU A 222 15.75 -8.68 17.19
CA LEU A 222 14.42 -9.10 16.74
C LEU A 222 14.09 -8.46 15.40
N GLY A 223 13.95 -9.26 14.35
CA GLY A 223 13.61 -8.75 13.02
C GLY A 223 13.78 -9.81 11.93
N ARG A 224 13.26 -9.50 10.73
CA ARG A 224 13.50 -10.33 9.54
C ARG A 224 14.97 -10.26 9.16
N ILE A 225 15.50 -11.35 8.62
CA ILE A 225 16.85 -11.38 8.05
C ILE A 225 16.79 -10.71 6.66
N THR A 226 16.91 -9.41 6.64
CA THR A 226 16.87 -8.59 5.43
C THR A 226 17.93 -7.50 5.48
N MET A 227 18.35 -6.99 4.33
CA MET A 227 19.28 -5.88 4.21
C MET A 227 18.83 -4.64 4.99
N GLN A 228 17.52 -4.32 4.95
CA GLN A 228 16.91 -3.22 5.70
C GLN A 228 17.10 -3.34 7.20
N LYS A 229 17.01 -4.56 7.76
CA LYS A 229 17.13 -4.79 9.21
C LYS A 229 18.58 -4.91 9.69
N GLY A 230 19.51 -5.23 8.78
CA GLY A 230 20.94 -5.22 9.02
C GLY A 230 21.43 -6.17 10.11
N PRO A 231 21.05 -7.46 10.12
CA PRO A 231 21.49 -8.40 11.14
C PRO A 231 23.00 -8.55 11.20
N GLU A 232 23.69 -8.36 10.08
CA GLU A 232 25.15 -8.38 9.98
C GLU A 232 25.81 -7.32 10.86
N TYR A 233 25.25 -6.10 10.91
CA TYR A 233 25.78 -5.05 11.79
C TYR A 233 25.61 -5.38 13.28
N PHE A 234 24.52 -6.08 13.62
CA PHE A 234 24.34 -6.55 14.98
C PHE A 234 25.42 -7.57 15.38
N VAL A 235 25.73 -8.52 14.48
CA VAL A 235 26.79 -9.53 14.72
C VAL A 235 28.16 -8.86 14.80
N GLU A 236 28.47 -7.94 13.88
CA GLU A 236 29.74 -7.19 13.88
C GLU A 236 29.88 -6.35 15.16
N ALA A 237 28.83 -5.66 15.59
CA ALA A 237 28.83 -4.90 16.83
C ALA A 237 29.02 -5.80 18.06
N ALA A 238 28.37 -6.98 18.07
CA ALA A 238 28.53 -7.95 19.15
C ALA A 238 29.99 -8.53 19.28
N ALA A 239 30.70 -8.57 18.14
CA ALA A 239 32.08 -9.02 18.13
C ALA A 239 33.08 -7.99 18.72
N LEU A 240 32.63 -6.74 18.90
CA LEU A 240 33.45 -5.65 19.46
C LEU A 240 33.25 -5.44 20.97
N VAL A 241 32.32 -6.18 21.59
CA VAL A 241 31.93 -6.06 23.01
C VAL A 241 32.38 -7.29 23.80
#